data_d44dcb51fea10a2a962125194722268a
#
_entry.id   d44dcb51fea10a2a962125194722268a
#
_cell.length_a   1.000
_cell.length_b   1.000
_cell.length_c   1.000
_cell.angle_alpha   90.00
_cell.angle_beta   90.00
_cell.angle_gamma   90.00
#
_symmetry.space_group_name_H-M   'P 1'
#
loop_
_entity.id
_entity.type
_entity.pdbx_description
1 polymer ?
#
loop_
_entity_poly.entity_id
_entity_poly.type
_entity_poly.pdbx_seq_one_letter_code
_entity_poly.pdbx_strand_id
1 'polypeptide(L)'
;LGYFAVSFSLGIAARKAGLSPFQGFLASLFNNASAGEYAAFTLIAANAGYLQVAIITLIANARYLLMSCALAQRFSPDTPFFHRFLIGYDVTDELFGITIARPGWLNPYYTYGAILVAAPAWSIGTALGIIAGNLLPLRAVSALSVALYGMFLAIIIPPARKSRVV
;
A
#
# COMPACT_ATOMS: atom_id res chain seq x y z
N LEU A 1 10.83 -5.88 -3.83
CA LEU A 1 10.30 -7.21 -4.20
C LEU A 1 8.98 -7.52 -3.48
N GLY A 2 8.85 -7.25 -2.17
CA GLY A 2 7.61 -7.51 -1.42
C GLY A 2 6.41 -6.75 -1.98
N TYR A 3 6.55 -5.45 -2.22
CA TYR A 3 5.52 -4.62 -2.85
C TYR A 3 5.01 -5.21 -4.17
N PHE A 4 5.93 -5.58 -5.04
CA PHE A 4 5.60 -6.16 -6.33
C PHE A 4 4.82 -7.47 -6.21
N ALA A 5 5.24 -8.38 -5.32
CA ALA A 5 4.57 -9.67 -5.15
C ALA A 5 3.13 -9.52 -4.63
N VAL A 6 2.92 -8.60 -3.69
CA VAL A 6 1.59 -8.31 -3.13
C VAL A 6 0.69 -7.64 -4.16
N SER A 7 1.18 -6.59 -4.82
CA SER A 7 0.40 -5.88 -5.84
C SER A 7 0.08 -6.75 -7.05
N PHE A 8 0.98 -7.66 -7.41
CA PHE A 8 0.71 -8.65 -8.44
C PHE A 8 -0.50 -9.55 -8.08
N SER A 9 -0.60 -9.99 -6.82
CA SER A 9 -1.76 -10.75 -6.36
C SER A 9 -3.05 -9.92 -6.36
N LEU A 10 -2.95 -8.63 -6.04
CA LEU A 10 -4.08 -7.68 -6.17
C LEU A 10 -4.51 -7.49 -7.62
N GLY A 11 -3.57 -7.48 -8.56
CA GLY A 11 -3.86 -7.44 -9.98
C GLY A 11 -4.75 -8.60 -10.45
N ILE A 12 -4.59 -9.78 -9.87
CA ILE A 12 -5.46 -10.92 -10.15
C ILE A 12 -6.89 -10.66 -9.63
N ALA A 13 -7.03 -10.02 -8.46
CA ALA A 13 -8.34 -9.62 -7.94
C ALA A 13 -8.96 -8.51 -8.81
N ALA A 14 -8.19 -7.53 -9.25
CA ALA A 14 -8.61 -6.47 -10.16
C ALA A 14 -9.11 -7.03 -11.50
N ARG A 15 -8.45 -8.05 -12.03
CA ARG A 15 -8.91 -8.74 -13.24
C ARG A 15 -10.28 -9.41 -13.05
N LYS A 16 -10.50 -10.07 -11.91
CA LYS A 16 -11.82 -10.65 -11.59
C LYS A 16 -12.92 -9.59 -11.49
N ALA A 17 -12.55 -8.36 -11.14
CA ALA A 17 -13.43 -7.20 -11.13
C ALA A 17 -13.64 -6.59 -12.54
N GLY A 18 -13.04 -7.16 -13.60
CA GLY A 18 -13.17 -6.69 -14.97
C GLY A 18 -12.33 -5.47 -15.34
N LEU A 19 -11.35 -5.08 -14.49
CA LEU A 19 -10.49 -3.95 -14.78
C LEU A 19 -9.45 -4.28 -15.86
N SER A 20 -9.20 -3.31 -16.73
CA SER A 20 -8.08 -3.37 -17.68
C SER A 20 -6.74 -3.15 -16.96
N PRO A 21 -5.60 -3.57 -17.54
CA PRO A 21 -4.27 -3.33 -16.98
C PRO A 21 -4.00 -1.85 -16.67
N PHE A 22 -4.46 -0.96 -17.54
CA PHE A 22 -4.30 0.50 -17.35
C PHE A 22 -5.16 1.02 -16.20
N GLN A 23 -6.41 0.55 -16.08
CA GLN A 23 -7.27 0.91 -14.95
C GLN A 23 -6.70 0.40 -13.62
N GLY A 24 -6.19 -0.84 -13.58
CA GLY A 24 -5.52 -1.37 -12.41
C GLY A 24 -4.25 -0.59 -12.04
N PHE A 25 -3.44 -0.22 -13.02
CA PHE A 25 -2.28 0.64 -12.82
C PHE A 25 -2.66 1.97 -12.17
N LEU A 26 -3.65 2.66 -12.71
CA LEU A 26 -4.11 3.95 -12.15
C LEU A 26 -4.73 3.78 -10.76
N ALA A 27 -5.55 2.76 -10.55
CA ALA A 27 -6.15 2.48 -9.26
C ALA A 27 -5.07 2.28 -8.17
N SER A 28 -4.05 1.49 -8.48
CA SER A 28 -2.92 1.26 -7.59
C SER A 28 -2.04 2.50 -7.38
N LEU A 29 -1.83 3.30 -8.44
CA LEU A 29 -1.05 4.54 -8.33
C LEU A 29 -1.72 5.55 -7.39
N PHE A 30 -3.04 5.66 -7.44
CA PHE A 30 -3.77 6.65 -6.64
C PHE A 30 -4.21 6.12 -5.26
N ASN A 31 -4.29 4.82 -5.06
CA ASN A 31 -4.69 4.26 -3.77
C ASN A 31 -3.51 3.70 -2.96
N ASN A 32 -2.54 3.09 -3.61
CA ASN A 32 -1.31 2.48 -3.05
C ASN A 32 -1.50 1.82 -1.66
N ALA A 33 -2.59 1.06 -1.50
CA ALA A 33 -3.02 0.51 -0.23
C ALA A 33 -3.59 -0.89 -0.38
N SER A 34 -2.89 -1.92 0.09
CA SER A 34 -3.26 -3.32 -0.09
C SER A 34 -4.70 -3.66 0.34
N ALA A 35 -5.08 -3.26 1.56
CA ALA A 35 -6.41 -3.55 2.10
C ALA A 35 -7.50 -2.74 1.40
N GLY A 36 -7.25 -1.46 1.15
CA GLY A 36 -8.20 -0.58 0.45
C GLY A 36 -8.43 -0.99 -0.99
N GLU A 37 -7.37 -1.35 -1.72
CA GLU A 37 -7.49 -1.85 -3.10
C GLU A 37 -8.21 -3.19 -3.18
N TYR A 38 -7.86 -4.13 -2.30
CA TYR A 38 -8.53 -5.43 -2.28
C TYR A 38 -10.03 -5.27 -2.00
N ALA A 39 -10.40 -4.44 -1.03
CA ALA A 39 -11.79 -4.12 -0.73
C ALA A 39 -12.50 -3.47 -1.92
N ALA A 40 -11.86 -2.47 -2.55
CA ALA A 40 -12.41 -1.80 -3.74
C ALA A 40 -12.63 -2.77 -4.90
N PHE A 41 -11.62 -3.57 -5.25
CA PHE A 41 -11.73 -4.54 -6.35
C PHE A 41 -12.80 -5.61 -6.09
N THR A 42 -12.92 -6.08 -4.83
CA THR A 42 -13.95 -7.04 -4.45
C THR A 42 -15.35 -6.46 -4.61
N LEU A 43 -15.56 -5.21 -4.19
CA LEU A 43 -16.84 -4.52 -4.31
C LEU A 43 -17.19 -4.20 -5.77
N ILE A 44 -16.21 -3.80 -6.58
CA ILE A 44 -16.38 -3.59 -8.02
C ILE A 44 -16.80 -4.90 -8.69
N ALA A 45 -16.14 -6.01 -8.36
CA ALA A 45 -16.52 -7.33 -8.86
C ALA A 45 -17.95 -7.75 -8.47
N ALA A 46 -18.44 -7.28 -7.33
CA ALA A 46 -19.80 -7.49 -6.86
C ALA A 46 -20.83 -6.47 -7.43
N ASN A 47 -20.42 -5.61 -8.36
CA ASN A 47 -21.23 -4.51 -8.92
C ASN A 47 -21.79 -3.56 -7.84
N ALA A 48 -21.05 -3.30 -6.77
CA ALA A 48 -21.44 -2.37 -5.71
C ALA A 48 -21.48 -0.93 -6.23
N GLY A 49 -22.33 -0.10 -5.64
CA GLY A 49 -22.43 1.32 -5.98
C GLY A 49 -21.16 2.10 -5.62
N TYR A 50 -20.84 3.14 -6.38
CA TYR A 50 -19.63 3.97 -6.20
C TYR A 50 -19.48 4.50 -4.75
N LEU A 51 -20.58 4.94 -4.13
CA LEU A 51 -20.55 5.43 -2.75
C LEU A 51 -20.14 4.32 -1.77
N GLN A 52 -20.64 3.11 -1.96
CA GLN A 52 -20.29 1.96 -1.13
C GLN A 52 -18.80 1.62 -1.27
N VAL A 53 -18.28 1.60 -2.50
CA VAL A 53 -16.84 1.39 -2.76
C VAL A 53 -16.02 2.46 -2.05
N ALA A 54 -16.40 3.75 -2.18
CA ALA A 54 -15.68 4.87 -1.57
C ALA A 54 -15.66 4.77 -0.04
N ILE A 55 -16.80 4.51 0.60
CA ILE A 55 -16.91 4.41 2.07
C ILE A 55 -16.08 3.23 2.59
N ILE A 56 -16.22 2.06 2.01
CA ILE A 56 -15.49 0.87 2.48
C ILE A 56 -13.97 1.03 2.28
N THR A 57 -13.54 1.59 1.15
CA THR A 57 -12.13 1.89 0.90
C THR A 57 -11.58 2.91 1.90
N LEU A 58 -12.34 3.95 2.22
CA LEU A 58 -11.97 4.94 3.23
C LEU A 58 -11.82 4.31 4.62
N ILE A 59 -12.76 3.46 5.01
CA ILE A 59 -12.71 2.74 6.29
C ILE A 59 -11.50 1.80 6.34
N ALA A 60 -11.25 1.03 5.29
CA ALA A 60 -10.10 0.13 5.21
C ALA A 60 -8.75 0.87 5.33
N ASN A 61 -8.71 2.11 4.81
CA ASN A 61 -7.53 2.97 4.82
C ASN A 61 -7.46 3.93 6.02
N ALA A 62 -8.45 3.92 6.94
CA ALA A 62 -8.52 4.89 8.06
C ALA A 62 -7.27 4.89 8.96
N ARG A 63 -6.56 3.76 9.07
CA ARG A 63 -5.29 3.66 9.81
C ARG A 63 -4.21 4.62 9.30
N TYR A 64 -4.21 4.96 8.01
CA TYR A 64 -3.24 5.90 7.44
C TYR A 64 -3.41 7.33 7.97
N LEU A 65 -4.60 7.69 8.43
CA LEU A 65 -4.82 8.97 9.13
C LEU A 65 -4.00 9.03 10.43
N LEU A 66 -4.02 7.95 11.22
CA LEU A 66 -3.23 7.86 12.46
C LEU A 66 -1.72 7.87 12.17
N MET A 67 -1.28 7.14 11.15
CA MET A 67 0.12 7.11 10.71
C MET A 67 0.57 8.49 10.24
N SER A 68 -0.26 9.20 9.48
CA SER A 68 0.01 10.56 9.00
C SER A 68 0.13 11.54 10.18
N CYS A 69 -0.73 11.43 11.20
CA CYS A 69 -0.63 12.23 12.42
C CYS A 69 0.68 11.95 13.18
N ALA A 70 1.11 10.69 13.26
CA ALA A 70 2.36 10.33 13.91
C ALA A 70 3.57 10.87 13.13
N LEU A 71 3.59 10.77 11.79
CA LEU A 71 4.63 11.35 10.95
C LEU A 71 4.65 12.87 11.03
N ALA A 72 3.48 13.52 11.14
CA ALA A 72 3.38 14.96 11.25
C ALA A 72 4.16 15.52 12.46
N GLN A 73 4.23 14.77 13.55
CA GLN A 73 5.00 15.13 14.76
C GLN A 73 6.52 14.98 14.58
N ARG A 74 6.95 14.30 13.53
CA ARG A 74 8.37 14.07 13.24
C ARG A 74 8.97 15.08 12.27
N PHE A 75 8.16 15.98 11.70
CA PHE A 75 8.67 17.07 10.88
C PHE A 75 9.27 18.17 11.72
N SER A 76 10.39 18.74 11.26
CA SER A 76 10.90 19.99 11.80
C SER A 76 9.85 21.10 11.66
N PRO A 77 9.75 22.04 12.64
CA PRO A 77 8.89 23.23 12.51
C PRO A 77 9.12 24.00 11.20
N ASP A 78 10.37 24.05 10.73
CA ASP A 78 10.78 24.77 9.53
C ASP A 78 10.46 24.03 8.22
N THR A 79 9.93 22.78 8.29
CA THR A 79 9.61 22.00 7.09
C THR A 79 8.40 22.59 6.38
N PRO A 80 8.54 23.04 5.11
CA PRO A 80 7.45 23.59 4.32
C PRO A 80 6.24 22.64 4.23
N PHE A 81 5.04 23.20 4.24
CA PHE A 81 3.78 22.44 4.18
C PHE A 81 3.71 21.50 2.97
N PHE A 82 4.27 21.93 1.85
CA PHE A 82 4.31 21.13 0.62
C PHE A 82 4.96 19.74 0.83
N HIS A 83 6.05 19.65 1.57
CA HIS A 83 6.68 18.37 1.90
C HIS A 83 5.76 17.47 2.74
N ARG A 84 5.02 18.07 3.67
CA ARG A 84 4.07 17.32 4.51
C ARG A 84 2.94 16.75 3.68
N PHE A 85 2.43 17.52 2.72
CA PHE A 85 1.38 17.10 1.80
C PHE A 85 1.85 15.95 0.89
N LEU A 86 3.02 16.09 0.25
CA LEU A 86 3.56 15.06 -0.65
C LEU A 86 3.86 13.74 0.08
N ILE A 87 4.39 13.79 1.30
CA ILE A 87 4.63 12.59 2.08
C ILE A 87 3.30 11.97 2.53
N GLY A 88 2.33 12.79 2.93
CA GLY A 88 1.00 12.34 3.32
C GLY A 88 0.22 11.64 2.19
N TYR A 89 0.55 11.93 0.94
CA TYR A 89 -0.06 11.28 -0.22
C TYR A 89 0.20 9.76 -0.26
N ASP A 90 1.41 9.32 0.09
CA ASP A 90 1.81 7.93 -0.02
C ASP A 90 2.32 7.37 1.33
N VAL A 91 1.46 7.40 2.33
CA VAL A 91 1.74 6.77 3.63
C VAL A 91 1.21 5.34 3.61
N THR A 92 2.13 4.39 3.47
CA THR A 92 1.84 2.96 3.61
C THR A 92 2.45 2.42 4.90
N ASP A 93 2.07 1.20 5.31
CA ASP A 93 2.59 0.57 6.53
C ASP A 93 4.13 0.48 6.50
N GLU A 94 4.71 0.13 5.36
CA GLU A 94 6.15 -0.05 5.18
C GLU A 94 6.87 1.30 5.12
N LEU A 95 6.34 2.25 4.34
CA LEU A 95 6.91 3.60 4.24
C LEU A 95 6.86 4.30 5.60
N PHE A 96 5.75 4.14 6.33
CA PHE A 96 5.63 4.60 7.70
C PHE A 96 6.70 3.95 8.58
N GLY A 97 6.82 2.61 8.56
CA GLY A 97 7.75 1.85 9.40
C GLY A 97 9.20 2.27 9.20
N ILE A 98 9.69 2.37 7.95
CA ILE A 98 11.06 2.79 7.67
C ILE A 98 11.32 4.26 7.96
N THR A 99 10.30 5.11 7.86
CA THR A 99 10.42 6.56 8.07
C THR A 99 10.41 6.89 9.57
N ILE A 100 9.45 6.34 10.33
CA ILE A 100 9.29 6.63 11.76
C ILE A 100 10.45 6.07 12.60
N ALA A 101 11.07 4.97 12.16
CA ALA A 101 12.20 4.34 12.84
C ALA A 101 13.51 5.14 12.77
N ARG A 102 13.61 6.13 11.88
CA ARG A 102 14.84 6.94 11.76
C ARG A 102 14.97 7.91 12.92
N PRO A 103 16.18 8.09 13.48
CA PRO A 103 16.41 9.06 14.53
C PRO A 103 16.32 10.50 14.03
N GLY A 104 15.96 11.44 14.92
CA GLY A 104 15.89 12.87 14.61
C GLY A 104 14.64 13.29 13.83
N TRP A 105 14.68 14.47 13.21
CA TRP A 105 13.59 14.99 12.39
C TRP A 105 13.47 14.21 11.10
N LEU A 106 12.24 14.08 10.58
CA LEU A 106 11.94 13.41 9.32
C LEU A 106 12.61 14.17 8.15
N ASN A 107 13.40 13.45 7.35
CA ASN A 107 13.97 13.98 6.13
C ASN A 107 13.04 13.69 4.95
N PRO A 108 12.40 14.70 4.34
CA PRO A 108 11.46 14.51 3.23
C PRO A 108 12.07 13.76 2.04
N TYR A 109 13.31 14.04 1.72
CA TYR A 109 13.98 13.44 0.55
C TYR A 109 14.24 11.94 0.68
N TYR A 110 14.45 11.46 1.93
CA TYR A 110 14.53 10.03 2.18
C TYR A 110 13.19 9.34 1.85
N THR A 111 12.09 9.93 2.32
CA THR A 111 10.75 9.40 2.07
C THR A 111 10.39 9.46 0.59
N TYR A 112 10.76 10.54 -0.11
CA TYR A 112 10.56 10.62 -1.57
C TYR A 112 11.31 9.52 -2.32
N GLY A 113 12.56 9.23 -1.94
CA GLY A 113 13.32 8.12 -2.54
C GLY A 113 12.61 6.78 -2.35
N ALA A 114 12.01 6.56 -1.18
CA ALA A 114 11.25 5.34 -0.90
C ALA A 114 9.93 5.28 -1.71
N ILE A 115 9.19 6.37 -1.80
CA ILE A 115 7.96 6.51 -2.61
C ILE A 115 8.25 6.25 -4.09
N LEU A 116 9.32 6.85 -4.65
CA LEU A 116 9.70 6.69 -6.05
C LEU A 116 10.03 5.24 -6.45
N VAL A 117 10.37 4.40 -5.49
CA VAL A 117 10.58 2.97 -5.73
C VAL A 117 9.30 2.18 -5.45
N ALA A 118 8.58 2.53 -4.38
CA ALA A 118 7.41 1.78 -3.91
C ALA A 118 6.22 1.94 -4.84
N ALA A 119 5.80 3.17 -5.16
CA ALA A 119 4.60 3.43 -5.94
C ALA A 119 4.65 2.87 -7.38
N PRO A 120 5.75 3.03 -8.14
CA PRO A 120 5.86 2.36 -9.44
C PRO A 120 5.88 0.84 -9.34
N ALA A 121 6.61 0.28 -8.36
CA ALA A 121 6.65 -1.18 -8.18
C ALA A 121 5.26 -1.75 -7.86
N TRP A 122 4.47 -1.02 -7.07
CA TRP A 122 3.10 -1.38 -6.72
C TRP A 122 2.19 -1.34 -7.95
N SER A 123 2.15 -0.22 -8.66
CA SER A 123 1.28 -0.01 -9.82
C SER A 123 1.60 -0.94 -10.99
N ILE A 124 2.90 -1.14 -11.28
CA ILE A 124 3.36 -2.08 -12.31
C ILE A 124 3.01 -3.51 -11.91
N GLY A 125 3.19 -3.88 -10.62
CA GLY A 125 2.83 -5.20 -10.11
C GLY A 125 1.35 -5.51 -10.34
N THR A 126 0.45 -4.57 -10.01
CA THR A 126 -0.99 -4.73 -10.26
C THR A 126 -1.31 -4.89 -11.75
N ALA A 127 -0.74 -4.04 -12.61
CA ALA A 127 -0.95 -4.13 -14.05
C ALA A 127 -0.49 -5.49 -14.62
N LEU A 128 0.69 -5.94 -14.22
CA LEU A 128 1.21 -7.25 -14.63
C LEU A 128 0.38 -8.41 -14.04
N GLY A 129 -0.15 -8.28 -12.84
CA GLY A 129 -1.06 -9.23 -12.22
C GLY A 129 -2.36 -9.38 -13.01
N ILE A 130 -2.90 -8.29 -13.56
CA ILE A 130 -4.07 -8.31 -14.44
C ILE A 130 -3.73 -9.04 -15.75
N ILE A 131 -2.58 -8.75 -16.35
CA ILE A 131 -2.15 -9.38 -17.61
C ILE A 131 -1.94 -10.88 -17.41
N ALA A 132 -1.20 -11.25 -16.36
CA ALA A 132 -0.81 -12.62 -16.09
C ALA A 132 -1.87 -13.46 -15.34
N GLY A 133 -2.96 -12.84 -14.89
CA GLY A 133 -3.94 -13.47 -14.00
C GLY A 133 -4.60 -14.76 -14.50
N ASN A 134 -4.53 -15.06 -15.80
CA ASN A 134 -4.99 -16.34 -16.38
C ASN A 134 -3.86 -17.35 -16.62
N LEU A 135 -2.61 -16.93 -16.46
CA LEU A 135 -1.45 -17.76 -16.78
C LEU A 135 -0.91 -18.50 -15.54
N LEU A 136 -1.24 -18.01 -14.35
CA LEU A 136 -0.72 -18.56 -13.12
C LEU A 136 -1.63 -19.64 -12.53
N PRO A 137 -1.07 -20.80 -12.14
CA PRO A 137 -1.81 -21.82 -11.43
C PRO A 137 -2.26 -21.27 -10.06
N LEU A 138 -3.42 -21.72 -9.58
CA LEU A 138 -4.04 -21.26 -8.32
C LEU A 138 -3.09 -21.35 -7.12
N ARG A 139 -2.21 -22.36 -7.11
CA ARG A 139 -1.18 -22.55 -6.07
C ARG A 139 -0.17 -21.40 -6.00
N ALA A 140 0.26 -20.89 -7.15
CA ALA A 140 1.18 -19.75 -7.22
C ALA A 140 0.50 -18.47 -6.74
N VAL A 141 -0.77 -18.27 -7.11
CA VAL A 141 -1.58 -17.12 -6.63
C VAL A 141 -1.74 -17.15 -5.11
N SER A 142 -2.03 -18.32 -4.54
CA SER A 142 -2.16 -18.51 -3.09
C SER A 142 -0.83 -18.25 -2.37
N ALA A 143 0.29 -18.73 -2.91
CA ALA A 143 1.62 -18.48 -2.35
C ALA A 143 1.99 -16.98 -2.34
N LEU A 144 1.67 -16.25 -3.42
CA LEU A 144 1.87 -14.79 -3.49
C LEU A 144 1.00 -14.04 -2.48
N SER A 145 -0.25 -14.49 -2.28
CA SER A 145 -1.13 -13.90 -1.27
C SER A 145 -0.62 -14.10 0.16
N VAL A 146 0.03 -15.23 0.46
CA VAL A 146 0.68 -15.49 1.75
C VAL A 146 1.91 -14.60 1.98
N ALA A 147 2.56 -14.13 0.91
CA ALA A 147 3.71 -13.22 1.01
C ALA A 147 3.35 -11.90 1.71
N LEU A 148 2.10 -11.42 1.59
CA LEU A 148 1.59 -10.26 2.34
C LEU A 148 1.71 -10.46 3.85
N TYR A 149 1.28 -11.60 4.37
CA TYR A 149 1.37 -11.91 5.79
C TYR A 149 2.83 -12.01 6.26
N GLY A 150 3.70 -12.61 5.45
CA GLY A 150 5.14 -12.66 5.71
C GLY A 150 5.77 -11.27 5.81
N MET A 151 5.33 -10.34 4.97
CA MET A 151 5.78 -8.95 5.00
C MET A 151 5.36 -8.25 6.31
N PHE A 152 4.12 -8.39 6.74
CA PHE A 152 3.67 -7.83 8.03
C PHE A 152 4.44 -8.41 9.21
N LEU A 153 4.68 -9.71 9.24
CA LEU A 153 5.48 -10.34 10.27
C LEU A 153 6.93 -9.80 10.29
N ALA A 154 7.52 -9.58 9.12
CA ALA A 154 8.86 -9.01 9.01
C ALA A 154 8.96 -7.57 9.53
N ILE A 155 7.87 -6.80 9.49
CA ILE A 155 7.81 -5.44 10.02
C ILE A 155 7.58 -5.45 11.55
N ILE A 156 6.71 -6.33 12.05
CA ILE A 156 6.27 -6.34 13.45
C ILE A 156 7.27 -7.05 14.36
N ILE A 157 7.85 -8.18 13.93
CA ILE A 157 8.70 -9.00 14.80
C ILE A 157 9.96 -8.27 15.29
N PRO A 158 10.73 -7.52 14.46
CA PRO A 158 11.94 -6.86 14.93
C PRO A 158 11.71 -5.82 16.03
N PRO A 159 10.69 -4.92 15.95
CA PRO A 159 10.36 -4.02 17.04
C PRO A 159 9.84 -4.75 18.29
N ALA A 160 8.98 -5.75 18.11
CA ALA A 160 8.39 -6.52 19.20
C ALA A 160 9.43 -7.28 20.03
N ARG A 161 10.56 -7.68 19.45
CA ARG A 161 11.68 -8.27 20.18
C ARG A 161 12.42 -7.27 21.08
N LYS A 162 12.32 -5.98 20.79
CA LYS A 162 13.00 -4.91 21.55
C LYS A 162 12.11 -4.28 22.62
N SER A 163 10.80 -4.43 22.51
CA SER A 163 9.82 -3.86 23.44
C SER A 163 8.72 -4.86 23.75
N ARG A 164 8.33 -4.98 25.02
CA ARG A 164 7.19 -5.83 25.46
C ARG A 164 5.83 -5.14 25.25
N VAL A 165 5.82 -3.90 24.77
CA VAL A 165 4.62 -3.05 24.60
C VAL A 165 4.20 -2.94 23.14
N VAL A 166 4.99 -3.50 22.23
CA VAL A 166 4.70 -3.50 20.77
C VAL A 166 4.22 -4.89 20.35
#